data_0827dd0547c8302712c9ba80b39c90a8
#
_entry.id   0827dd0547c8302712c9ba80b39c90a8
#
_cell.length_a   1.000
_cell.length_b   1.000
_cell.length_c   1.000
_cell.angle_alpha   90.00
_cell.angle_beta   90.00
_cell.angle_gamma   90.00
#
_symmetry.space_group_name_H-M   'P 1'
#
loop_
_entity.id
_entity.type
_entity.pdbx_description
1 polymer ?
#
loop_
_entity_poly.entity_id
_entity_poly.type
_entity_poly.pdbx_seq_one_letter_code
_entity_poly.pdbx_strand_id
1 'polypeptide(L)'
;ITTDLLSYDFSKQRITKDVLDELLTIPDKINLKKSISEISSGEFLNTTEDRKVSHMLARGLCGPKGGGEQNQILSQRIKLEEFVKKINEESNFEINTIISIGIGGSRLGPEFLSEVFNDLNSKIKIFYCSSFDLIELNKIISISDPSKTLVVISSKSFNTPEVIENANAVKEWLKVSEGDGWRNNFIGISSNKEGMNKFGIRENNQFDLLDSIGGRYSIWSSVSLPAIFDMSWQGFEQFLEGAQEADKHFIE
;
A
#
# COMPACT_ATOMS: atom_id res chain seq x y z
N ILE A 1 9.76 20.95 -21.58
CA ILE A 1 10.81 20.67 -20.60
C ILE A 1 11.20 19.22 -20.76
N THR A 2 12.46 18.95 -21.02
CA THR A 2 12.98 17.58 -21.22
C THR A 2 14.17 17.37 -20.31
N THR A 3 14.17 16.25 -19.60
CA THR A 3 15.29 15.70 -18.83
C THR A 3 15.75 14.39 -19.49
N ASP A 4 16.78 13.75 -18.98
CA ASP A 4 17.28 12.48 -19.53
C ASP A 4 16.23 11.35 -19.46
N LEU A 5 15.30 11.41 -18.51
CA LEU A 5 14.31 10.35 -18.26
C LEU A 5 12.88 10.74 -18.63
N LEU A 6 12.54 12.04 -18.63
CA LEU A 6 11.17 12.50 -18.77
C LEU A 6 11.10 13.70 -19.70
N SER A 7 10.02 13.77 -20.49
CA SER A 7 9.66 14.97 -21.25
C SER A 7 8.28 15.45 -20.80
N TYR A 8 8.20 16.70 -20.39
CA TYR A 8 6.95 17.35 -20.00
C TYR A 8 6.53 18.36 -21.08
N ASP A 9 5.47 18.03 -21.80
CA ASP A 9 4.85 18.90 -22.79
C ASP A 9 3.61 19.58 -22.21
N PHE A 10 3.69 20.89 -22.01
CA PHE A 10 2.58 21.72 -21.56
C PHE A 10 2.01 22.64 -22.66
N SER A 11 2.33 22.38 -23.92
CA SER A 11 1.89 23.19 -25.06
C SER A 11 0.37 23.28 -25.20
N LYS A 12 -0.37 22.30 -24.67
CA LYS A 12 -1.85 22.29 -24.66
C LYS A 12 -2.47 23.00 -23.44
N GLN A 13 -1.66 23.43 -22.47
CA GLN A 13 -2.13 24.23 -21.35
C GLN A 13 -2.41 25.65 -21.80
N ARG A 14 -3.49 26.25 -21.29
CA ARG A 14 -3.84 27.68 -21.57
C ARG A 14 -2.99 28.59 -20.67
N ILE A 15 -1.67 28.53 -20.81
CA ILE A 15 -0.72 29.29 -20.02
C ILE A 15 0.05 30.21 -20.98
N THR A 16 0.00 31.54 -20.73
CA THR A 16 0.85 32.51 -21.41
C THR A 16 2.22 32.51 -20.76
N LYS A 17 3.20 33.13 -21.45
CA LYS A 17 4.54 33.29 -20.90
C LYS A 17 4.53 34.05 -19.57
N ASP A 18 3.77 35.15 -19.48
CA ASP A 18 3.68 35.96 -18.27
C ASP A 18 3.11 35.17 -17.09
N VAL A 19 2.09 34.32 -17.34
CA VAL A 19 1.55 33.44 -16.32
C VAL A 19 2.57 32.38 -15.89
N LEU A 20 3.35 31.83 -16.83
CA LEU A 20 4.42 30.90 -16.50
C LEU A 20 5.49 31.54 -15.64
N ASP A 21 5.94 32.76 -16.04
CA ASP A 21 6.97 33.51 -15.31
C ASP A 21 6.50 33.82 -13.88
N GLU A 22 5.22 34.17 -13.67
CA GLU A 22 4.64 34.37 -12.33
C GLU A 22 4.57 33.06 -11.53
N LEU A 23 4.16 31.95 -12.15
CA LEU A 23 4.12 30.64 -11.49
C LEU A 23 5.52 30.19 -11.01
N LEU A 24 6.55 30.48 -11.77
CA LEU A 24 7.94 30.16 -11.42
C LEU A 24 8.46 30.96 -10.21
N THR A 25 7.79 32.05 -9.80
CA THR A 25 8.13 32.80 -8.56
C THR A 25 7.52 32.17 -7.29
N ILE A 26 6.54 31.27 -7.42
CA ILE A 26 5.83 30.67 -6.27
C ILE A 26 6.77 29.91 -5.34
N PRO A 27 7.70 29.06 -5.83
CA PRO A 27 8.62 28.33 -4.98
C PRO A 27 9.38 29.20 -3.98
N ASP A 28 9.85 30.36 -4.42
CA ASP A 28 10.56 31.31 -3.55
C ASP A 28 9.61 31.99 -2.56
N LYS A 29 8.41 32.39 -3.01
CA LYS A 29 7.39 33.03 -2.16
C LYS A 29 6.95 32.13 -1.00
N ILE A 30 6.85 30.82 -1.21
CA ILE A 30 6.44 29.86 -0.18
C ILE A 30 7.62 29.19 0.54
N ASN A 31 8.86 29.60 0.23
CA ASN A 31 10.06 28.97 0.76
C ASN A 31 10.10 27.44 0.57
N LEU A 32 9.83 27.00 -0.66
CA LEU A 32 9.70 25.58 -1.01
C LEU A 32 10.93 24.75 -0.60
N LYS A 33 12.15 25.31 -0.75
CA LYS A 33 13.40 24.63 -0.36
C LYS A 33 13.42 24.23 1.12
N LYS A 34 12.88 25.09 2.01
CA LYS A 34 12.76 24.76 3.43
C LYS A 34 11.78 23.58 3.63
N SER A 35 10.63 23.63 2.99
CA SER A 35 9.63 22.53 3.10
C SER A 35 10.19 21.21 2.56
N ILE A 36 10.95 21.22 1.46
CA ILE A 36 11.62 20.04 0.92
C ILE A 36 12.62 19.48 1.95
N SER A 37 13.44 20.35 2.56
CA SER A 37 14.39 19.94 3.60
C SER A 37 13.68 19.34 4.83
N GLU A 38 12.57 19.92 5.28
CA GLU A 38 11.77 19.40 6.39
C GLU A 38 11.12 18.06 6.07
N ILE A 39 10.63 17.86 4.85
CA ILE A 39 10.09 16.56 4.40
C ILE A 39 11.20 15.51 4.39
N SER A 40 12.36 15.84 3.83
CA SER A 40 13.49 14.90 3.70
C SER A 40 14.10 14.53 5.06
N SER A 41 14.06 15.43 6.05
CA SER A 41 14.50 15.16 7.42
C SER A 41 13.46 14.43 8.27
N GLY A 42 12.22 14.30 7.79
CA GLY A 42 11.10 13.72 8.56
C GLY A 42 10.53 14.68 9.63
N GLU A 43 10.85 15.97 9.53
CA GLU A 43 10.36 17.01 10.47
C GLU A 43 9.06 17.67 10.00
N PHE A 44 8.70 17.50 8.73
CA PHE A 44 7.51 18.13 8.16
C PHE A 44 6.23 17.60 8.81
N LEU A 45 5.40 18.55 9.29
CA LEU A 45 4.09 18.27 9.86
C LEU A 45 3.00 18.59 8.83
N ASN A 46 2.15 17.61 8.53
CA ASN A 46 0.90 17.84 7.82
C ASN A 46 -0.12 18.44 8.81
N THR A 47 -0.27 19.75 8.75
CA THR A 47 -1.13 20.52 9.68
C THR A 47 -2.62 20.22 9.53
N THR A 48 -3.06 19.69 8.38
CA THR A 48 -4.48 19.33 8.16
C THR A 48 -4.87 18.01 8.81
N GLU A 49 -3.90 17.12 9.00
CA GLU A 49 -4.11 15.80 9.59
C GLU A 49 -3.34 15.63 10.91
N ASP A 50 -2.67 16.69 11.38
CA ASP A 50 -1.86 16.75 12.61
C ASP A 50 -0.92 15.54 12.75
N ARG A 51 -0.14 15.26 11.71
CA ARG A 51 0.79 14.13 11.70
C ARG A 51 2.05 14.42 10.89
N LYS A 52 3.13 13.73 11.22
CA LYS A 52 4.36 13.76 10.44
C LYS A 52 4.16 13.16 9.05
N VAL A 53 5.05 13.51 8.13
CA VAL A 53 5.08 12.98 6.77
C VAL A 53 6.34 12.15 6.59
N SER A 54 6.20 10.82 6.50
CA SER A 54 7.31 9.87 6.45
C SER A 54 7.30 8.96 5.21
N HIS A 55 6.63 9.37 4.13
CA HIS A 55 6.54 8.52 2.94
C HIS A 55 7.89 8.31 2.24
N MET A 56 8.84 9.25 2.32
CA MET A 56 10.20 9.06 1.82
C MET A 56 10.96 8.00 2.61
N LEU A 57 10.74 7.89 3.92
CA LEU A 57 11.27 6.79 4.73
C LEU A 57 10.76 5.43 4.24
N ALA A 58 9.47 5.36 3.87
CA ALA A 58 8.89 4.12 3.36
C ALA A 58 9.55 3.65 2.07
N ARG A 59 10.11 4.57 1.28
CA ARG A 59 10.90 4.29 0.08
C ARG A 59 12.38 3.97 0.38
N GLY A 60 12.87 4.28 1.59
CA GLY A 60 14.20 3.89 2.06
C GLY A 60 15.28 4.98 2.00
N LEU A 61 14.95 6.25 1.66
CA LEU A 61 15.96 7.27 1.39
C LEU A 61 16.21 8.28 2.50
N CYS A 62 15.21 8.74 3.21
CA CYS A 62 15.33 9.92 4.06
C CYS A 62 14.79 9.71 5.46
N GLY A 63 15.38 10.40 6.40
CA GLY A 63 15.03 10.46 7.81
C GLY A 63 16.25 10.35 8.71
N PRO A 64 16.14 10.65 9.98
CA PRO A 64 17.25 10.53 10.92
C PRO A 64 17.71 9.06 10.93
N LYS A 65 18.98 8.82 10.57
CA LYS A 65 19.57 7.49 10.60
C LYS A 65 19.44 6.89 12.00
N GLY A 66 18.71 5.73 12.09
CA GLY A 66 18.50 5.04 13.36
C GLY A 66 17.27 5.50 14.15
N GLY A 67 16.35 6.26 13.56
CA GLY A 67 15.06 6.62 14.19
C GLY A 67 14.11 5.42 14.34
N GLY A 68 13.24 5.46 15.36
CA GLY A 68 12.29 4.38 15.65
C GLY A 68 11.39 4.01 14.47
N GLU A 69 10.89 5.01 13.71
CA GLU A 69 10.06 4.77 12.52
C GLU A 69 10.82 4.05 11.40
N GLN A 70 12.10 4.41 11.16
CA GLN A 70 12.91 3.73 10.15
C GLN A 70 13.10 2.26 10.49
N ASN A 71 13.41 1.95 11.74
CA ASN A 71 13.55 0.56 12.19
C ASN A 71 12.22 -0.21 12.07
N GLN A 72 11.11 0.44 12.35
CA GLN A 72 9.77 -0.15 12.20
C GLN A 72 9.47 -0.45 10.73
N ILE A 73 9.75 0.48 9.81
CA ILE A 73 9.57 0.27 8.36
C ILE A 73 10.43 -0.90 7.88
N LEU A 74 11.70 -0.94 8.27
CA LEU A 74 12.61 -2.02 7.88
C LEU A 74 12.14 -3.38 8.42
N SER A 75 11.73 -3.45 9.69
CA SER A 75 11.21 -4.68 10.28
C SER A 75 9.94 -5.18 9.59
N GLN A 76 9.04 -4.25 9.22
CA GLN A 76 7.83 -4.58 8.47
C GLN A 76 8.16 -5.06 7.05
N ARG A 77 9.18 -4.49 6.41
CA ARG A 77 9.63 -4.92 5.07
C ARG A 77 10.21 -6.34 5.11
N ILE A 78 11.07 -6.64 6.08
CA ILE A 78 11.62 -7.99 6.28
C ILE A 78 10.48 -8.99 6.52
N LYS A 79 9.56 -8.67 7.42
CA LYS A 79 8.39 -9.52 7.70
C LYS A 79 7.54 -9.77 6.45
N LEU A 80 7.36 -8.74 5.61
CA LEU A 80 6.60 -8.82 4.37
C LEU A 80 7.31 -9.73 3.35
N GLU A 81 8.62 -9.59 3.20
CA GLU A 81 9.43 -10.44 2.33
C GLU A 81 9.37 -11.91 2.75
N GLU A 82 9.59 -12.18 4.04
CA GLU A 82 9.49 -13.53 4.60
C GLU A 82 8.10 -14.14 4.37
N PHE A 83 7.05 -13.35 4.54
CA PHE A 83 5.69 -13.79 4.29
C PHE A 83 5.45 -14.14 2.81
N VAL A 84 5.87 -13.29 1.88
CA VAL A 84 5.74 -13.55 0.44
C VAL A 84 6.54 -14.79 0.02
N LYS A 85 7.78 -14.93 0.49
CA LYS A 85 8.60 -16.13 0.26
C LYS A 85 7.92 -17.39 0.76
N LYS A 86 7.41 -17.35 1.98
CA LYS A 86 6.70 -18.46 2.60
C LYS A 86 5.52 -18.94 1.75
N ILE A 87 4.67 -18.03 1.29
CA ILE A 87 3.51 -18.36 0.44
C ILE A 87 3.94 -18.97 -0.89
N ASN A 88 5.04 -18.48 -1.49
CA ASN A 88 5.52 -18.95 -2.78
C ASN A 88 6.25 -20.30 -2.70
N GLU A 89 6.90 -20.63 -1.58
CA GLU A 89 7.79 -21.77 -1.43
C GLU A 89 7.13 -22.96 -0.69
N GLU A 90 6.17 -22.70 0.21
CA GLU A 90 5.50 -23.77 0.95
C GLU A 90 4.46 -24.49 0.09
N SER A 91 4.79 -25.69 -0.36
CA SER A 91 3.94 -26.57 -1.18
C SER A 91 2.61 -26.98 -0.52
N ASN A 92 2.46 -26.74 0.78
CA ASN A 92 1.28 -27.13 1.55
C ASN A 92 0.15 -26.08 1.56
N PHE A 93 0.39 -24.89 1.02
CA PHE A 93 -0.59 -23.79 0.98
C PHE A 93 -0.66 -23.22 -0.44
N GLU A 94 -1.39 -23.90 -1.31
CA GLU A 94 -1.54 -23.50 -2.71
C GLU A 94 -2.58 -22.38 -2.84
N ILE A 95 -2.13 -21.11 -2.72
CA ILE A 95 -2.99 -19.94 -2.97
C ILE A 95 -3.19 -19.76 -4.46
N ASN A 96 -4.44 -19.60 -4.88
CA ASN A 96 -4.82 -19.24 -6.25
C ASN A 96 -5.74 -18.00 -6.31
N THR A 97 -6.19 -17.52 -5.17
CA THR A 97 -7.09 -16.35 -5.06
C THR A 97 -6.65 -15.46 -3.92
N ILE A 98 -6.58 -14.15 -4.17
CA ILE A 98 -6.41 -13.12 -3.14
C ILE A 98 -7.63 -12.19 -3.21
N ILE A 99 -8.30 -12.00 -2.07
CA ILE A 99 -9.36 -11.00 -1.91
C ILE A 99 -8.79 -9.85 -1.09
N SER A 100 -8.54 -8.73 -1.74
CA SER A 100 -8.03 -7.50 -1.11
C SER A 100 -9.20 -6.57 -0.76
N ILE A 101 -9.39 -6.32 0.53
CA ILE A 101 -10.47 -5.50 1.07
C ILE A 101 -9.88 -4.21 1.61
N GLY A 102 -10.21 -3.07 0.97
CA GLY A 102 -9.69 -1.77 1.34
C GLY A 102 -10.38 -0.65 0.58
N ILE A 103 -10.21 0.60 1.03
CA ILE A 103 -10.80 1.79 0.40
C ILE A 103 -9.72 2.86 0.19
N GLY A 104 -9.91 3.69 -0.83
CA GLY A 104 -9.00 4.79 -1.14
C GLY A 104 -7.58 4.29 -1.42
N GLY A 105 -6.58 4.80 -0.71
CA GLY A 105 -5.19 4.39 -0.89
C GLY A 105 -4.91 2.92 -0.58
N SER A 106 -5.72 2.31 0.29
CA SER A 106 -5.62 0.89 0.62
C SER A 106 -6.12 -0.05 -0.50
N ARG A 107 -6.84 0.48 -1.50
CA ARG A 107 -7.24 -0.24 -2.71
C ARG A 107 -6.52 0.28 -3.94
N LEU A 108 -6.65 1.57 -4.23
CA LEU A 108 -6.25 2.16 -5.51
C LEU A 108 -4.75 2.03 -5.80
N GLY A 109 -3.90 2.10 -4.76
CA GLY A 109 -2.46 1.90 -4.92
C GLY A 109 -2.10 0.48 -5.33
N PRO A 110 -2.46 -0.54 -4.54
CA PRO A 110 -2.23 -1.94 -4.91
C PRO A 110 -2.89 -2.34 -6.23
N GLU A 111 -4.14 -1.93 -6.47
CA GLU A 111 -4.87 -2.22 -7.72
C GLU A 111 -4.13 -1.64 -8.94
N PHE A 112 -3.64 -0.39 -8.83
CA PHE A 112 -2.80 0.22 -9.87
C PHE A 112 -1.54 -0.60 -10.14
N LEU A 113 -0.83 -1.07 -9.11
CA LEU A 113 0.36 -1.91 -9.30
C LEU A 113 0.00 -3.24 -9.95
N SER A 114 -1.07 -3.90 -9.52
CA SER A 114 -1.54 -5.14 -10.17
C SER A 114 -1.87 -4.92 -11.66
N GLU A 115 -2.53 -3.82 -12.00
CA GLU A 115 -2.83 -3.49 -13.41
C GLU A 115 -1.57 -3.23 -14.24
N VAL A 116 -0.56 -2.56 -13.67
CA VAL A 116 0.70 -2.24 -14.36
C VAL A 116 1.59 -3.47 -14.53
N PHE A 117 1.68 -4.30 -13.50
CA PHE A 117 2.59 -5.45 -13.46
C PHE A 117 1.88 -6.78 -13.68
N ASN A 118 0.63 -6.76 -14.15
CA ASN A 118 -0.19 -7.94 -14.38
C ASN A 118 0.60 -9.01 -15.18
N ASP A 119 1.01 -10.07 -14.51
CA ASP A 119 1.55 -11.25 -15.15
C ASP A 119 0.39 -12.11 -15.64
N LEU A 120 0.16 -12.08 -16.96
CA LEU A 120 -0.87 -12.91 -17.60
C LEU A 120 -0.69 -14.42 -17.36
N ASN A 121 0.48 -14.83 -16.89
CA ASN A 121 0.79 -16.22 -16.51
C ASN A 121 0.64 -16.45 -15.01
N SER A 122 0.28 -15.43 -14.22
CA SER A 122 0.06 -15.58 -12.77
C SER A 122 -1.00 -16.64 -12.51
N LYS A 123 -0.68 -17.58 -11.62
CA LYS A 123 -1.65 -18.58 -11.14
C LYS A 123 -2.58 -18.01 -10.07
N ILE A 124 -2.26 -16.83 -9.54
CA ILE A 124 -3.00 -16.15 -8.47
C ILE A 124 -3.89 -15.08 -9.10
N LYS A 125 -5.18 -15.14 -8.81
CA LYS A 125 -6.14 -14.10 -9.19
C LYS A 125 -6.36 -13.15 -8.02
N ILE A 126 -6.20 -11.85 -8.25
CA ILE A 126 -6.36 -10.82 -7.23
C ILE A 126 -7.63 -10.05 -7.50
N PHE A 127 -8.49 -9.95 -6.49
CA PHE A 127 -9.75 -9.19 -6.53
C PHE A 127 -9.72 -8.08 -5.50
N TYR A 128 -10.09 -6.87 -5.90
CA TYR A 128 -10.11 -5.68 -5.06
C TYR A 128 -11.55 -5.28 -4.71
N CYS A 129 -11.92 -5.36 -3.43
CA CYS A 129 -13.26 -5.09 -2.93
C CYS A 129 -13.28 -3.83 -2.06
N SER A 130 -14.21 -2.91 -2.34
CA SER A 130 -14.38 -1.66 -1.58
C SER A 130 -15.84 -1.22 -1.40
N SER A 131 -16.77 -1.83 -2.11
CA SER A 131 -18.17 -1.43 -2.09
C SER A 131 -18.93 -2.10 -0.93
N PHE A 132 -19.94 -1.40 -0.39
CA PHE A 132 -20.98 -2.02 0.46
C PHE A 132 -21.88 -3.00 -0.31
N ASP A 133 -21.88 -2.92 -1.63
CA ASP A 133 -22.67 -3.83 -2.45
C ASP A 133 -21.97 -5.20 -2.50
N LEU A 134 -22.57 -6.15 -1.80
CA LEU A 134 -22.08 -7.53 -1.74
C LEU A 134 -22.24 -8.30 -3.05
N ILE A 135 -22.84 -7.74 -4.10
CA ILE A 135 -22.99 -8.40 -5.39
C ILE A 135 -21.62 -8.74 -5.99
N GLU A 136 -20.69 -7.78 -5.97
CA GLU A 136 -19.32 -8.01 -6.44
C GLU A 136 -18.63 -9.09 -5.60
N LEU A 137 -18.68 -8.95 -4.27
CA LEU A 137 -18.08 -9.91 -3.36
C LEU A 137 -18.67 -11.31 -3.52
N ASN A 138 -19.98 -11.44 -3.66
CA ASN A 138 -20.66 -12.73 -3.86
C ASN A 138 -20.23 -13.39 -5.17
N LYS A 139 -20.00 -12.63 -6.25
CA LYS A 139 -19.46 -13.17 -7.50
C LYS A 139 -18.05 -13.73 -7.29
N ILE A 140 -17.19 -13.01 -6.57
CA ILE A 140 -15.82 -13.47 -6.27
C ILE A 140 -15.87 -14.74 -5.45
N ILE A 141 -16.64 -14.78 -4.36
CA ILE A 141 -16.82 -15.93 -3.50
C ILE A 141 -17.31 -17.15 -4.29
N SER A 142 -18.27 -16.97 -5.21
CA SER A 142 -18.84 -18.06 -6.00
C SER A 142 -17.87 -18.79 -6.93
N ILE A 143 -16.75 -18.15 -7.27
CA ILE A 143 -15.71 -18.72 -8.15
C ILE A 143 -14.41 -19.04 -7.42
N SER A 144 -14.35 -18.79 -6.12
CA SER A 144 -13.15 -18.98 -5.29
C SER A 144 -13.23 -20.26 -4.46
N ASP A 145 -12.08 -20.89 -4.28
CA ASP A 145 -11.93 -22.03 -3.38
C ASP A 145 -11.50 -21.50 -1.99
N PRO A 146 -12.30 -21.73 -0.93
CA PRO A 146 -11.97 -21.25 0.41
C PRO A 146 -10.58 -21.70 0.88
N SER A 147 -10.21 -22.95 0.61
CA SER A 147 -8.93 -23.53 1.05
C SER A 147 -7.72 -22.94 0.35
N LYS A 148 -7.92 -22.25 -0.80
CA LYS A 148 -6.90 -21.63 -1.65
C LYS A 148 -7.01 -20.11 -1.71
N THR A 149 -7.81 -19.51 -0.84
CA THR A 149 -8.05 -18.07 -0.82
C THR A 149 -7.33 -17.39 0.33
N LEU A 150 -6.55 -16.35 0.04
CA LEU A 150 -5.97 -15.43 1.00
C LEU A 150 -6.80 -14.13 1.03
N VAL A 151 -7.08 -13.60 2.20
CA VAL A 151 -7.85 -12.37 2.39
C VAL A 151 -6.96 -11.31 3.02
N VAL A 152 -6.79 -10.19 2.36
CA VAL A 152 -5.98 -9.07 2.85
C VAL A 152 -6.90 -7.91 3.21
N ILE A 153 -6.97 -7.56 4.48
CA ILE A 153 -7.74 -6.41 4.98
C ILE A 153 -6.77 -5.25 5.20
N SER A 154 -6.91 -4.20 4.41
CA SER A 154 -6.11 -2.98 4.53
C SER A 154 -6.97 -1.82 4.99
N SER A 155 -6.84 -1.41 6.26
CA SER A 155 -7.54 -0.26 6.82
C SER A 155 -6.74 0.36 7.94
N LYS A 156 -6.38 1.64 7.82
CA LYS A 156 -5.56 2.34 8.81
C LYS A 156 -6.17 2.27 10.21
N SER A 157 -7.44 2.60 10.35
CA SER A 157 -8.17 2.59 11.62
C SER A 157 -8.76 1.22 12.00
N PHE A 158 -8.82 0.29 11.06
CA PHE A 158 -9.47 -1.02 11.19
C PHE A 158 -10.92 -0.96 11.72
N ASN A 159 -11.61 0.13 11.41
CA ASN A 159 -13.02 0.36 11.81
C ASN A 159 -13.87 0.97 10.69
N THR A 160 -13.33 1.05 9.47
CA THR A 160 -14.07 1.55 8.30
C THR A 160 -15.23 0.59 8.00
N PRO A 161 -16.49 1.08 8.06
CA PRO A 161 -17.66 0.18 8.01
C PRO A 161 -17.68 -0.74 6.79
N GLU A 162 -17.42 -0.20 5.60
CA GLU A 162 -17.41 -0.97 4.36
C GLU A 162 -16.36 -2.08 4.36
N VAL A 163 -15.19 -1.79 4.93
CA VAL A 163 -14.10 -2.77 5.02
C VAL A 163 -14.48 -3.90 5.99
N ILE A 164 -15.03 -3.54 7.15
CA ILE A 164 -15.38 -4.52 8.19
C ILE A 164 -16.56 -5.39 7.76
N GLU A 165 -17.57 -4.82 7.10
CA GLU A 165 -18.72 -5.60 6.60
C GLU A 165 -18.29 -6.60 5.52
N ASN A 166 -17.49 -6.16 4.53
CA ASN A 166 -16.95 -7.08 3.52
C ASN A 166 -16.08 -8.18 4.17
N ALA A 167 -15.22 -7.81 5.12
CA ALA A 167 -14.36 -8.75 5.83
C ALA A 167 -15.18 -9.78 6.65
N ASN A 168 -16.26 -9.34 7.29
CA ASN A 168 -17.17 -10.24 8.01
C ASN A 168 -17.89 -11.20 7.06
N ALA A 169 -18.35 -10.73 5.91
CA ALA A 169 -19.00 -11.60 4.91
C ALA A 169 -18.04 -12.70 4.43
N VAL A 170 -16.79 -12.34 4.10
CA VAL A 170 -15.76 -13.34 3.72
C VAL A 170 -15.42 -14.27 4.87
N LYS A 171 -15.35 -13.76 6.10
CA LYS A 171 -15.09 -14.56 7.30
C LYS A 171 -16.17 -15.65 7.52
N GLU A 172 -17.44 -15.29 7.38
CA GLU A 172 -18.52 -16.27 7.52
C GLU A 172 -18.47 -17.32 6.40
N TRP A 173 -18.16 -16.91 5.18
CA TRP A 173 -17.95 -17.87 4.08
C TRP A 173 -16.80 -18.86 4.36
N LEU A 174 -15.64 -18.36 4.82
CA LEU A 174 -14.49 -19.22 5.15
C LEU A 174 -14.77 -20.14 6.35
N LYS A 175 -15.52 -19.67 7.36
CA LYS A 175 -15.89 -20.52 8.51
C LYS A 175 -16.71 -21.75 8.13
N VAL A 176 -17.55 -21.65 7.11
CA VAL A 176 -18.36 -22.79 6.64
C VAL A 176 -17.47 -23.91 6.11
N SER A 177 -16.36 -23.56 5.45
CA SER A 177 -15.44 -24.55 4.85
C SER A 177 -14.31 -24.96 5.78
N GLU A 178 -13.69 -23.99 6.45
CA GLU A 178 -12.43 -24.16 7.18
C GLU A 178 -12.59 -24.26 8.69
N GLY A 179 -13.82 -24.08 9.21
CA GLY A 179 -14.06 -24.02 10.64
C GLY A 179 -13.18 -22.96 11.31
N ASP A 180 -12.48 -23.31 12.39
CA ASP A 180 -11.53 -22.42 13.06
C ASP A 180 -10.24 -22.14 12.27
N GLY A 181 -10.00 -22.87 11.19
CA GLY A 181 -8.87 -22.68 10.27
C GLY A 181 -8.93 -21.36 9.50
N TRP A 182 -10.11 -20.74 9.37
CA TRP A 182 -10.31 -19.46 8.65
C TRP A 182 -9.29 -18.37 9.01
N ARG A 183 -8.77 -18.38 10.24
CA ARG A 183 -7.77 -17.40 10.70
C ARG A 183 -6.44 -17.50 9.95
N ASN A 184 -6.14 -18.61 9.31
CA ASN A 184 -4.92 -18.78 8.51
C ASN A 184 -5.01 -17.99 7.20
N ASN A 185 -6.23 -17.78 6.72
CA ASN A 185 -6.52 -17.15 5.45
C ASN A 185 -6.52 -15.61 5.52
N PHE A 186 -6.54 -15.03 6.75
CA PHE A 186 -6.65 -13.59 6.93
C PHE A 186 -5.33 -12.93 7.25
N ILE A 187 -5.05 -11.83 6.53
CA ILE A 187 -3.96 -10.88 6.77
C ILE A 187 -4.58 -9.53 7.11
N GLY A 188 -4.07 -8.87 8.14
CA GLY A 188 -4.45 -7.52 8.52
C GLY A 188 -3.32 -6.52 8.32
N ILE A 189 -3.63 -5.38 7.73
CA ILE A 189 -2.69 -4.27 7.53
C ILE A 189 -3.32 -3.01 8.14
N SER A 190 -2.79 -2.58 9.28
CA SER A 190 -3.41 -1.49 10.06
C SER A 190 -2.45 -0.86 11.06
N SER A 191 -2.75 0.37 11.49
CA SER A 191 -2.15 0.95 12.71
C SER A 191 -2.88 0.50 13.99
N ASN A 192 -4.07 -0.10 13.87
CA ASN A 192 -4.90 -0.53 14.98
C ASN A 192 -4.76 -2.04 15.27
N LYS A 193 -3.73 -2.40 16.04
CA LYS A 193 -3.49 -3.81 16.47
C LYS A 193 -4.65 -4.39 17.28
N GLU A 194 -5.27 -3.59 18.14
CA GLU A 194 -6.40 -4.03 18.96
C GLU A 194 -7.59 -4.42 18.06
N GLY A 195 -7.89 -3.61 17.04
CA GLY A 195 -8.93 -3.91 16.06
C GLY A 195 -8.67 -5.22 15.31
N MET A 196 -7.43 -5.46 14.86
CA MET A 196 -7.03 -6.71 14.21
C MET A 196 -7.17 -7.92 15.15
N ASN A 197 -6.74 -7.78 16.40
CA ASN A 197 -6.88 -8.82 17.42
C ASN A 197 -8.35 -9.15 17.72
N LYS A 198 -9.18 -8.12 17.88
CA LYS A 198 -10.63 -8.28 18.13
C LYS A 198 -11.34 -8.96 16.95
N PHE A 199 -10.94 -8.68 15.73
CA PHE A 199 -11.45 -9.34 14.53
C PHE A 199 -11.06 -10.83 14.52
N GLY A 200 -9.90 -11.19 15.08
CA GLY A 200 -9.37 -12.54 15.19
C GLY A 200 -8.22 -12.85 14.24
N ILE A 201 -7.54 -11.83 13.70
CA ILE A 201 -6.35 -12.00 12.87
C ILE A 201 -5.17 -12.40 13.76
N ARG A 202 -4.45 -13.47 13.37
CA ARG A 202 -3.27 -13.96 14.10
C ARG A 202 -2.15 -12.91 14.05
N GLU A 203 -1.38 -12.78 15.11
CA GLU A 203 -0.30 -11.81 15.24
C GLU A 203 0.74 -11.93 14.11
N ASN A 204 1.08 -13.15 13.72
CA ASN A 204 2.00 -13.39 12.61
C ASN A 204 1.47 -12.90 11.25
N ASN A 205 0.17 -12.73 11.12
CA ASN A 205 -0.53 -12.27 9.93
C ASN A 205 -0.92 -10.79 10.00
N GLN A 206 -0.41 -10.04 10.98
CA GLN A 206 -0.66 -8.61 11.13
C GLN A 206 0.54 -7.81 10.65
N PHE A 207 0.33 -6.81 9.83
CA PHE A 207 1.34 -5.86 9.36
C PHE A 207 0.98 -4.46 9.83
N ASP A 208 1.98 -3.75 10.34
CA ASP A 208 1.80 -2.38 10.80
C ASP A 208 1.74 -1.40 9.63
N LEU A 209 0.80 -0.46 9.70
CA LEU A 209 0.72 0.70 8.83
C LEU A 209 0.99 1.94 9.68
N LEU A 210 2.09 2.64 9.39
CA LEU A 210 2.48 3.82 10.15
C LEU A 210 1.52 4.99 9.94
N ASP A 211 1.18 5.69 11.02
CA ASP A 211 0.33 6.87 10.98
C ASP A 211 0.93 8.02 10.17
N SER A 212 2.24 8.14 10.16
CA SER A 212 3.00 9.12 9.39
C SER A 212 2.98 8.88 7.86
N ILE A 213 2.49 7.72 7.40
CA ILE A 213 2.30 7.42 5.98
C ILE A 213 0.87 7.72 5.59
N GLY A 214 0.65 8.70 4.71
CA GLY A 214 -0.65 9.05 4.17
C GLY A 214 -1.25 7.95 3.30
N GLY A 215 -2.59 7.85 3.26
CA GLY A 215 -3.28 6.82 2.49
C GLY A 215 -2.82 6.73 1.02
N ARG A 216 -2.72 7.87 0.32
CA ARG A 216 -2.23 7.92 -1.08
C ARG A 216 -0.75 7.58 -1.26
N TYR A 217 0.04 7.58 -0.17
CA TYR A 217 1.45 7.21 -0.16
C TYR A 217 1.70 5.82 0.41
N SER A 218 0.65 5.08 0.78
CA SER A 218 0.78 3.75 1.40
C SER A 218 1.21 2.64 0.44
N ILE A 219 1.20 2.92 -0.86
CA ILE A 219 1.69 2.03 -1.91
C ILE A 219 3.14 1.56 -1.69
N TRP A 220 3.95 2.30 -0.93
CA TRP A 220 5.33 1.97 -0.57
C TRP A 220 5.46 1.06 0.67
N SER A 221 4.33 0.58 1.20
CA SER A 221 4.25 -0.18 2.45
C SER A 221 3.64 -1.57 2.25
N SER A 222 3.38 -2.27 3.35
CA SER A 222 2.69 -3.56 3.37
C SER A 222 1.32 -3.55 2.68
N VAL A 223 0.71 -2.37 2.47
CA VAL A 223 -0.56 -2.22 1.74
C VAL A 223 -0.46 -2.80 0.32
N SER A 224 0.72 -2.80 -0.29
CA SER A 224 0.95 -3.39 -1.62
C SER A 224 1.09 -4.91 -1.62
N LEU A 225 0.95 -5.59 -0.48
CA LEU A 225 1.06 -7.05 -0.39
C LEU A 225 0.29 -7.80 -1.50
N PRO A 226 -0.99 -7.48 -1.83
CA PRO A 226 -1.68 -8.18 -2.92
C PRO A 226 -0.93 -8.06 -4.24
N ALA A 227 -0.50 -6.85 -4.62
CA ALA A 227 0.16 -6.58 -5.87
C ALA A 227 1.58 -7.20 -5.96
N ILE A 228 2.24 -7.46 -4.84
CA ILE A 228 3.56 -8.10 -4.82
C ILE A 228 3.48 -9.52 -5.43
N PHE A 229 2.34 -10.18 -5.36
CA PHE A 229 2.16 -11.49 -6.00
C PHE A 229 2.10 -11.40 -7.54
N ASP A 230 1.70 -10.24 -8.11
CA ASP A 230 1.75 -10.00 -9.55
C ASP A 230 3.15 -9.54 -10.01
N MET A 231 3.80 -8.67 -9.22
CA MET A 231 5.07 -8.05 -9.63
C MET A 231 6.32 -8.76 -9.12
N SER A 232 6.20 -9.75 -8.27
CA SER A 232 7.25 -10.40 -7.48
C SER A 232 7.87 -9.50 -6.40
N TRP A 233 8.60 -10.10 -5.45
CA TRP A 233 9.36 -9.33 -4.45
C TRP A 233 10.43 -8.44 -5.09
N GLN A 234 11.18 -8.98 -6.04
CA GLN A 234 12.20 -8.22 -6.77
C GLN A 234 11.60 -7.02 -7.52
N GLY A 235 10.44 -7.21 -8.15
CA GLY A 235 9.72 -6.11 -8.81
C GLY A 235 9.31 -5.02 -7.83
N PHE A 236 8.88 -5.39 -6.63
CA PHE A 236 8.55 -4.42 -5.57
C PHE A 236 9.80 -3.65 -5.09
N GLU A 237 10.95 -4.31 -4.94
CA GLU A 237 12.22 -3.64 -4.61
C GLU A 237 12.62 -2.65 -5.71
N GLN A 238 12.56 -3.04 -6.98
CA GLN A 238 12.84 -2.14 -8.11
C GLN A 238 11.88 -0.94 -8.15
N PHE A 239 10.60 -1.16 -7.82
CA PHE A 239 9.62 -0.09 -7.70
C PHE A 239 9.99 0.91 -6.58
N LEU A 240 10.45 0.42 -5.44
CA LEU A 240 10.96 1.26 -4.36
C LEU A 240 12.23 2.02 -4.77
N GLU A 241 13.17 1.37 -5.45
CA GLU A 241 14.39 1.98 -5.97
C GLU A 241 14.09 3.12 -6.94
N GLY A 242 13.16 2.92 -7.89
CA GLY A 242 12.73 3.98 -8.79
C GLY A 242 12.15 5.19 -8.07
N ALA A 243 11.38 4.95 -7.00
CA ALA A 243 10.84 6.02 -6.17
C ALA A 243 11.92 6.73 -5.34
N GLN A 244 12.98 6.02 -4.93
CA GLN A 244 14.15 6.64 -4.28
C GLN A 244 14.90 7.56 -5.23
N GLU A 245 15.07 7.19 -6.49
CA GLU A 245 15.70 8.06 -7.49
C GLU A 245 14.90 9.36 -7.69
N ALA A 246 13.56 9.26 -7.73
CA ALA A 246 12.69 10.43 -7.76
C ALA A 246 12.82 11.31 -6.51
N ASP A 247 12.99 10.71 -5.32
CA ASP A 247 13.21 11.45 -4.08
C ASP A 247 14.57 12.17 -4.09
N LYS A 248 15.63 11.55 -4.59
CA LYS A 248 16.96 12.20 -4.73
C LYS A 248 16.83 13.44 -5.60
N HIS A 249 16.22 13.30 -6.77
CA HIS A 249 16.00 14.44 -7.68
C HIS A 249 15.14 15.55 -7.04
N PHE A 250 14.15 15.19 -6.21
CA PHE A 250 13.28 16.15 -5.53
C PHE A 250 14.03 16.95 -4.46
N ILE A 251 15.05 16.37 -3.82
CA ILE A 251 15.83 17.01 -2.75
C ILE A 251 16.93 17.92 -3.32
N GLU A 252 17.48 17.61 -4.48
CA GLU A 252 18.47 18.42 -5.19
C GLU A 252 17.89 19.74 -5.72
#